data_6986ad602482a72704d0ca0eb4488ad2
#
_entry.id   6986ad602482a72704d0ca0eb4488ad2
#
_cell.length_a   1.000
_cell.length_b   1.000
_cell.length_c   1.000
_cell.angle_alpha   90.00
_cell.angle_beta   90.00
_cell.angle_gamma   90.00
#
_symmetry.space_group_name_H-M   'P 1'
#
loop_
_entity.id
_entity.type
_entity.pdbx_description
1 polymer ?
#
loop_
_entity_poly.entity_id
_entity_poly.type
_entity_poly.pdbx_seq_one_letter_code
_entity_poly.pdbx_strand_id
1 'polypeptide(L)'
;SGVGGISIVLEMRARMPALDILYLSDARFLPYGDRDEAFVLVRSLAAADFLVARGARALVVACNTATAAAVPALRARFDVPVIGVEPAVKPAALATRSGIVGILATASTLQSRRYADLLERFGGFARVIGQPCPGLVEQVEAGDFDGPDTRALLERHLAPLLAAGADTLVLGCTHYPFLRPLIEQLSGPEVCVVDPSGAVARRVQ
;
A
#
# COMPACT_ATOMS: atom_id res chain seq x y z
N SER A 1 -0.75 5.93 -8.76
CA SER A 1 -0.04 6.36 -7.56
C SER A 1 0.87 7.55 -7.87
N GLY A 2 1.31 8.27 -6.84
CA GLY A 2 2.39 9.25 -6.94
C GLY A 2 3.75 8.62 -6.70
N VAL A 3 4.60 9.23 -5.87
CA VAL A 3 5.88 8.67 -5.44
C VAL A 3 5.73 7.27 -4.84
N GLY A 4 4.62 6.99 -4.16
CA GLY A 4 4.36 5.69 -3.53
C GLY A 4 4.53 4.49 -4.45
N GLY A 5 4.16 4.58 -5.73
CA GLY A 5 4.35 3.48 -6.67
C GLY A 5 5.80 3.15 -7.00
N ILE A 6 6.73 4.07 -6.72
CA ILE A 6 8.17 3.85 -6.92
C ILE A 6 8.69 2.76 -5.98
N SER A 7 8.12 2.58 -4.79
CA SER A 7 8.47 1.47 -3.90
C SER A 7 8.36 0.11 -4.59
N ILE A 8 7.29 -0.09 -5.37
CA ILE A 8 7.07 -1.31 -6.15
C ILE A 8 8.02 -1.38 -7.36
N VAL A 9 8.26 -0.25 -8.04
CA VAL A 9 9.21 -0.17 -9.17
C VAL A 9 10.60 -0.58 -8.74
N LEU A 10 11.08 -0.11 -7.59
CA LEU A 10 12.39 -0.47 -7.04
C LEU A 10 12.52 -1.97 -6.80
N GLU A 11 11.51 -2.60 -6.21
CA GLU A 11 11.46 -4.06 -6.02
C GLU A 11 11.42 -4.83 -7.34
N MET A 12 10.67 -4.33 -8.34
CA MET A 12 10.63 -4.93 -9.67
C MET A 12 12.01 -4.82 -10.36
N ARG A 13 12.67 -3.66 -10.29
CA ARG A 13 14.02 -3.46 -10.85
C ARG A 13 15.07 -4.34 -10.21
N ALA A 14 15.02 -4.50 -8.89
CA ALA A 14 15.96 -5.37 -8.17
C ALA A 14 15.83 -6.85 -8.61
N ARG A 15 14.62 -7.31 -8.93
CA ARG A 15 14.33 -8.71 -9.30
C ARG A 15 14.43 -8.97 -10.81
N MET A 16 14.06 -7.98 -11.60
CA MET A 16 13.94 -8.06 -13.05
C MET A 16 14.62 -6.82 -13.70
N PRO A 17 15.95 -6.72 -13.65
CA PRO A 17 16.65 -5.51 -14.12
C PRO A 17 16.46 -5.23 -15.62
N ALA A 18 16.20 -6.25 -16.42
CA ALA A 18 15.94 -6.11 -17.87
C ALA A 18 14.46 -5.84 -18.22
N LEU A 19 13.54 -5.76 -17.24
CA LEU A 19 12.14 -5.48 -17.52
C LEU A 19 11.95 -4.04 -17.94
N ASP A 20 11.29 -3.80 -19.08
CA ASP A 20 10.85 -2.47 -19.47
C ASP A 20 9.65 -2.04 -18.63
N ILE A 21 9.76 -0.88 -17.99
CA ILE A 21 8.72 -0.34 -17.11
C ILE A 21 8.30 1.03 -17.61
N LEU A 22 7.02 1.17 -17.93
CA LEU A 22 6.37 2.45 -18.17
C LEU A 22 5.64 2.86 -16.88
N TYR A 23 6.09 3.94 -16.24
CA TYR A 23 5.51 4.45 -15.00
C TYR A 23 4.63 5.67 -15.26
N LEU A 24 3.40 5.66 -14.73
CA LEU A 24 2.49 6.79 -14.74
C LEU A 24 2.18 7.21 -13.30
N SER A 25 2.51 8.46 -12.97
CA SER A 25 2.12 9.12 -11.74
C SER A 25 0.92 10.04 -11.99
N ASP A 26 -0.16 9.82 -11.25
CA ASP A 26 -1.36 10.68 -11.29
C ASP A 26 -1.29 11.79 -10.21
N ALA A 27 -0.10 12.40 -10.05
CA ALA A 27 0.27 13.29 -8.96
C ALA A 27 -0.72 14.45 -8.74
N ARG A 28 -1.30 15.00 -9.82
CA ARG A 28 -2.26 16.12 -9.74
C ARG A 28 -3.50 15.81 -8.90
N PHE A 29 -3.87 14.54 -8.75
CA PHE A 29 -5.13 14.10 -8.17
C PHE A 29 -4.97 13.37 -6.83
N LEU A 30 -3.76 13.34 -6.29
CA LEU A 30 -3.44 12.77 -4.98
C LEU A 30 -3.85 13.69 -3.83
N PRO A 31 -4.04 13.13 -2.63
CA PRO A 31 -4.03 11.71 -2.29
C PRO A 31 -5.35 11.01 -2.68
N TYR A 32 -5.27 9.76 -3.14
CA TYR A 32 -6.46 8.95 -3.47
C TYR A 32 -7.22 8.49 -2.22
N GLY A 33 -6.55 8.43 -1.08
CA GLY A 33 -7.16 8.00 0.19
C GLY A 33 -8.32 8.86 0.66
N ASP A 34 -8.40 10.12 0.19
CA ASP A 34 -9.43 11.11 0.56
C ASP A 34 -10.49 11.29 -0.55
N ARG A 35 -10.38 10.51 -1.65
CA ARG A 35 -11.29 10.58 -2.78
C ARG A 35 -12.35 9.49 -2.70
N ASP A 36 -13.53 9.76 -3.27
CA ASP A 36 -14.54 8.72 -3.43
C ASP A 36 -14.10 7.62 -4.40
N GLU A 37 -14.71 6.46 -4.27
CA GLU A 37 -14.37 5.27 -5.06
C GLU A 37 -14.60 5.49 -6.55
N ALA A 38 -15.66 6.19 -6.94
CA ALA A 38 -16.00 6.46 -8.34
C ALA A 38 -14.93 7.35 -8.99
N PHE A 39 -14.45 8.36 -8.28
CA PHE A 39 -13.36 9.20 -8.77
C PHE A 39 -12.08 8.37 -8.99
N VAL A 40 -11.69 7.55 -8.00
CA VAL A 40 -10.48 6.71 -8.09
C VAL A 40 -10.61 5.69 -9.22
N LEU A 41 -11.80 5.11 -9.44
CA LEU A 41 -12.09 4.21 -10.55
C LEU A 41 -11.88 4.90 -11.91
N VAL A 42 -12.49 6.07 -12.11
CA VAL A 42 -12.36 6.83 -13.36
C VAL A 42 -10.91 7.19 -13.66
N ARG A 43 -10.16 7.66 -12.65
CA ARG A 43 -8.73 7.99 -12.81
C ARG A 43 -7.90 6.75 -13.16
N SER A 44 -8.18 5.62 -12.50
CA SER A 44 -7.46 4.36 -12.73
C SER A 44 -7.71 3.81 -14.13
N LEU A 45 -8.95 3.90 -14.65
CA LEU A 45 -9.29 3.51 -16.02
C LEU A 45 -8.55 4.41 -17.03
N ALA A 46 -8.57 5.73 -16.84
CA ALA A 46 -7.88 6.66 -17.73
C ALA A 46 -6.36 6.41 -17.76
N ALA A 47 -5.75 6.13 -16.61
CA ALA A 47 -4.33 5.77 -16.51
C ALA A 47 -4.02 4.45 -17.23
N ALA A 48 -4.88 3.45 -17.08
CA ALA A 48 -4.72 2.15 -17.76
C ALA A 48 -4.89 2.26 -19.27
N ASP A 49 -5.90 3.01 -19.77
CA ASP A 49 -6.08 3.29 -21.19
C ASP A 49 -4.81 3.93 -21.79
N PHE A 50 -4.23 4.90 -21.10
CA PHE A 50 -3.00 5.57 -21.52
C PHE A 50 -1.82 4.61 -21.62
N LEU A 51 -1.65 3.71 -20.63
CA LEU A 51 -0.54 2.76 -20.59
C LEU A 51 -0.70 1.67 -21.67
N VAL A 52 -1.90 1.10 -21.81
CA VAL A 52 -2.18 0.06 -22.80
C VAL A 52 -2.03 0.61 -24.23
N ALA A 53 -2.50 1.84 -24.49
CA ALA A 53 -2.31 2.51 -25.78
C ALA A 53 -0.82 2.72 -26.13
N ARG A 54 0.09 2.67 -25.14
CA ARG A 54 1.55 2.74 -25.33
C ARG A 54 2.24 1.38 -25.32
N GLY A 55 1.48 0.31 -25.44
CA GLY A 55 2.01 -1.04 -25.57
C GLY A 55 2.30 -1.75 -24.25
N ALA A 56 1.76 -1.29 -23.11
CA ALA A 56 1.86 -2.03 -21.87
C ALA A 56 1.18 -3.41 -22.01
N ARG A 57 1.92 -4.48 -21.70
CA ARG A 57 1.45 -5.87 -21.78
C ARG A 57 1.02 -6.44 -20.44
N ALA A 58 1.19 -5.69 -19.37
CA ALA A 58 0.66 -5.96 -18.03
C ALA A 58 0.46 -4.64 -17.30
N LEU A 59 -0.49 -4.58 -16.39
CA LEU A 59 -0.78 -3.42 -15.56
C LEU A 59 -0.51 -3.75 -14.10
N VAL A 60 0.28 -2.91 -13.43
CA VAL A 60 0.49 -2.97 -11.99
C VAL A 60 -0.19 -1.76 -11.35
N VAL A 61 -1.23 -1.99 -10.57
CA VAL A 61 -1.94 -0.96 -9.81
C VAL A 61 -1.23 -0.76 -8.48
N ALA A 62 -0.22 0.12 -8.51
CA ALA A 62 0.70 0.38 -7.40
C ALA A 62 0.07 1.31 -6.33
N CYS A 63 -1.12 0.98 -5.85
CA CYS A 63 -1.88 1.73 -4.84
C CYS A 63 -2.94 0.82 -4.22
N ASN A 64 -2.97 0.70 -2.89
CA ASN A 64 -3.99 -0.10 -2.20
C ASN A 64 -5.41 0.45 -2.43
N THR A 65 -5.59 1.77 -2.31
CA THR A 65 -6.86 2.45 -2.57
C THR A 65 -7.35 2.21 -4.01
N ALA A 66 -6.48 2.42 -5.01
CA ALA A 66 -6.84 2.18 -6.41
C ALA A 66 -7.06 0.69 -6.70
N THR A 67 -6.34 -0.20 -6.04
CA THR A 67 -6.56 -1.64 -6.16
C THR A 67 -7.96 -2.03 -5.71
N ALA A 68 -8.39 -1.52 -4.55
CA ALA A 68 -9.72 -1.78 -4.03
C ALA A 68 -10.83 -1.24 -4.97
N ALA A 69 -10.67 -0.01 -5.45
CA ALA A 69 -11.67 0.68 -6.26
C ALA A 69 -11.73 0.18 -7.72
N ALA A 70 -10.61 -0.21 -8.33
CA ALA A 70 -10.54 -0.30 -9.79
C ALA A 70 -10.13 -1.67 -10.36
N VAL A 71 -9.44 -2.53 -9.62
CA VAL A 71 -8.91 -3.79 -10.20
C VAL A 71 -9.97 -4.68 -10.82
N PRO A 72 -11.18 -4.87 -10.25
CA PRO A 72 -12.23 -5.66 -10.91
C PRO A 72 -12.63 -5.08 -12.28
N ALA A 73 -12.82 -3.77 -12.37
CA ALA A 73 -13.19 -3.09 -13.61
C ALA A 73 -12.06 -3.12 -14.64
N LEU A 74 -10.81 -2.95 -14.20
CA LEU A 74 -9.63 -3.06 -15.06
C LEU A 74 -9.51 -4.45 -15.67
N ARG A 75 -9.71 -5.50 -14.88
CA ARG A 75 -9.71 -6.89 -15.35
C ARG A 75 -10.85 -7.22 -16.32
N ALA A 76 -12.00 -6.57 -16.15
CA ALA A 76 -13.13 -6.72 -17.07
C ALA A 76 -12.92 -5.97 -18.40
N ARG A 77 -12.14 -4.89 -18.39
CA ARG A 77 -11.94 -4.02 -19.56
C ARG A 77 -10.75 -4.40 -20.42
N PHE A 78 -9.66 -4.93 -19.85
CA PHE A 78 -8.40 -5.16 -20.56
C PHE A 78 -8.02 -6.63 -20.57
N ASP A 79 -7.57 -7.13 -21.71
CA ASP A 79 -7.09 -8.51 -21.90
C ASP A 79 -5.67 -8.75 -21.33
N VAL A 80 -5.00 -7.69 -20.85
CA VAL A 80 -3.68 -7.80 -20.22
C VAL A 80 -3.78 -8.16 -18.75
N PRO A 81 -2.81 -8.90 -18.17
CA PRO A 81 -2.77 -9.18 -16.75
C PRO A 81 -2.81 -7.90 -15.90
N VAL A 82 -3.67 -7.87 -14.87
CA VAL A 82 -3.79 -6.76 -13.92
C VAL A 82 -3.42 -7.24 -12.53
N ILE A 83 -2.30 -6.72 -12.01
CA ILE A 83 -1.77 -7.00 -10.69
C ILE A 83 -2.07 -5.82 -9.77
N GLY A 84 -2.78 -6.06 -8.66
CA GLY A 84 -3.01 -5.07 -7.61
C GLY A 84 -2.10 -5.29 -6.42
N VAL A 85 -2.05 -4.31 -5.52
CA VAL A 85 -1.40 -4.41 -4.21
C VAL A 85 -2.44 -4.50 -3.11
N GLU A 86 -2.22 -5.38 -2.14
CA GLU A 86 -3.07 -5.57 -0.96
C GLU A 86 -2.22 -5.46 0.30
N PRO A 87 -2.81 -4.99 1.42
CA PRO A 87 -2.16 -5.11 2.72
C PRO A 87 -1.79 -6.57 3.01
N ALA A 88 -0.58 -6.78 3.51
CA ALA A 88 -0.02 -8.12 3.76
C ALA A 88 -0.61 -8.77 5.02
N VAL A 89 -1.94 -8.83 5.16
CA VAL A 89 -2.66 -9.35 6.34
C VAL A 89 -2.27 -10.80 6.60
N LYS A 90 -2.33 -11.67 5.58
CA LYS A 90 -2.02 -13.09 5.74
C LYS A 90 -0.61 -13.35 6.27
N PRO A 91 0.48 -12.88 5.65
CA PRO A 91 1.82 -13.13 6.16
C PRO A 91 2.05 -12.50 7.53
N ALA A 92 1.48 -11.35 7.82
CA ALA A 92 1.57 -10.70 9.12
C ALA A 92 0.86 -11.50 10.23
N ALA A 93 -0.36 -11.98 9.96
CA ALA A 93 -1.13 -12.79 10.91
C ALA A 93 -0.46 -14.14 11.21
N LEU A 94 0.33 -14.68 10.28
CA LEU A 94 1.09 -15.91 10.49
C LEU A 94 2.46 -15.68 11.18
N ALA A 95 2.98 -14.46 11.13
CA ALA A 95 4.30 -14.11 11.67
C ALA A 95 4.24 -13.50 13.07
N THR A 96 3.12 -12.93 13.49
CA THR A 96 2.99 -12.29 14.80
C THR A 96 3.17 -13.31 15.94
N ARG A 97 3.88 -12.89 17.00
CA ARG A 97 4.09 -13.65 18.24
C ARG A 97 3.08 -13.24 19.32
N SER A 98 2.69 -11.96 19.33
CA SER A 98 1.70 -11.43 20.28
C SER A 98 0.25 -11.77 19.88
N GLY A 99 0.03 -12.23 18.64
CA GLY A 99 -1.30 -12.41 18.08
C GLY A 99 -1.98 -11.08 17.68
N ILE A 100 -1.25 -9.96 17.68
CA ILE A 100 -1.79 -8.63 17.36
C ILE A 100 -1.00 -8.00 16.21
N VAL A 101 -1.71 -7.65 15.14
CA VAL A 101 -1.16 -7.04 13.93
C VAL A 101 -1.75 -5.64 13.74
N GLY A 102 -0.90 -4.64 13.57
CA GLY A 102 -1.29 -3.29 13.18
C GLY A 102 -1.21 -3.10 11.66
N ILE A 103 -2.23 -2.51 11.03
CA ILE A 103 -2.22 -2.15 9.61
C ILE A 103 -2.24 -0.63 9.48
N LEU A 104 -1.13 -0.04 9.04
CA LEU A 104 -1.05 1.38 8.69
C LEU A 104 -1.58 1.55 7.26
N ALA A 105 -2.68 2.28 7.06
CA ALA A 105 -3.28 2.44 5.73
C ALA A 105 -4.07 3.76 5.61
N THR A 106 -4.57 4.05 4.41
CA THR A 106 -5.54 5.14 4.22
C THR A 106 -6.91 4.73 4.74
N ALA A 107 -7.74 5.70 5.16
CA ALA A 107 -9.10 5.44 5.60
C ALA A 107 -9.90 4.68 4.54
N SER A 108 -9.81 5.11 3.29
CA SER A 108 -10.47 4.48 2.14
C SER A 108 -10.05 3.00 1.95
N THR A 109 -8.77 2.67 2.15
CA THR A 109 -8.31 1.27 2.10
C THR A 109 -8.96 0.43 3.21
N LEU A 110 -8.98 0.93 4.45
CA LEU A 110 -9.54 0.22 5.62
C LEU A 110 -11.06 0.05 5.54
N GLN A 111 -11.76 0.96 4.86
CA GLN A 111 -13.23 0.91 4.66
C GLN A 111 -13.62 0.07 3.44
N SER A 112 -12.66 -0.35 2.61
CA SER A 112 -12.95 -1.07 1.38
C SER A 112 -13.46 -2.49 1.66
N ARG A 113 -14.37 -2.97 0.78
CA ARG A 113 -14.82 -4.36 0.81
C ARG A 113 -13.66 -5.34 0.69
N ARG A 114 -12.68 -5.02 -0.15
CA ARG A 114 -11.49 -5.86 -0.34
C ARG A 114 -10.70 -6.05 0.96
N TYR A 115 -10.57 -5.02 1.79
CA TYR A 115 -9.95 -5.15 3.11
C TYR A 115 -10.81 -5.99 4.07
N ALA A 116 -12.11 -5.81 4.06
CA ALA A 116 -13.03 -6.64 4.85
C ALA A 116 -12.91 -8.13 4.47
N ASP A 117 -12.87 -8.45 3.17
CA ASP A 117 -12.68 -9.83 2.68
C ASP A 117 -11.32 -10.44 3.15
N LEU A 118 -10.26 -9.60 3.24
CA LEU A 118 -8.97 -10.05 3.79
C LEU A 118 -9.07 -10.36 5.30
N LEU A 119 -9.77 -9.54 6.06
CA LEU A 119 -10.00 -9.77 7.49
C LEU A 119 -10.85 -11.02 7.73
N GLU A 120 -11.91 -11.22 6.95
CA GLU A 120 -12.77 -12.40 7.04
C GLU A 120 -11.98 -13.69 6.79
N ARG A 121 -11.08 -13.68 5.81
CA ARG A 121 -10.27 -14.86 5.44
C ARG A 121 -9.10 -15.14 6.38
N PHE A 122 -8.50 -14.12 6.98
CA PHE A 122 -7.22 -14.26 7.71
C PHE A 122 -7.25 -13.68 9.13
N GLY A 123 -8.28 -12.92 9.52
CA GLY A 123 -8.39 -12.31 10.84
C GLY A 123 -8.60 -13.33 11.98
N GLY A 124 -8.96 -14.59 11.66
CA GLY A 124 -9.03 -15.66 12.64
C GLY A 124 -7.68 -16.13 13.20
N PHE A 125 -6.56 -15.77 12.55
CA PHE A 125 -5.22 -16.13 13.00
C PHE A 125 -4.58 -15.11 13.94
N ALA A 126 -5.06 -13.86 13.93
CA ALA A 126 -4.55 -12.77 14.75
C ALA A 126 -5.60 -11.66 14.89
N ARG A 127 -5.53 -10.89 15.98
CA ARG A 127 -6.28 -9.65 16.12
C ARG A 127 -5.67 -8.59 15.22
N VAL A 128 -6.37 -8.20 14.16
CA VAL A 128 -5.92 -7.18 13.21
C VAL A 128 -6.54 -5.82 13.56
N ILE A 129 -5.69 -4.81 13.75
CA ILE A 129 -6.09 -3.43 14.08
C ILE A 129 -5.71 -2.54 12.90
N GLY A 130 -6.71 -1.98 12.19
CA GLY A 130 -6.50 -1.00 11.13
C GLY A 130 -6.32 0.40 11.72
N GLN A 131 -5.23 1.06 11.37
CA GLN A 131 -4.93 2.44 11.77
C GLN A 131 -4.94 3.35 10.53
N PRO A 132 -5.94 4.23 10.40
CA PRO A 132 -5.91 5.26 9.34
C PRO A 132 -4.80 6.27 9.65
N CYS A 133 -4.02 6.63 8.63
CA CYS A 133 -2.83 7.48 8.78
C CYS A 133 -2.91 8.71 7.87
N PRO A 134 -3.86 9.65 8.11
CA PRO A 134 -3.92 10.89 7.35
C PRO A 134 -2.64 11.72 7.54
N GLY A 135 -2.24 12.45 6.50
CA GLY A 135 -1.05 13.31 6.50
C GLY A 135 0.23 12.62 6.05
N LEU A 136 0.37 11.29 6.20
CA LEU A 136 1.62 10.59 5.85
C LEU A 136 1.89 10.52 4.35
N VAL A 137 0.85 10.44 3.52
CA VAL A 137 1.02 10.45 2.05
C VAL A 137 1.58 11.78 1.59
N GLU A 138 1.08 12.87 2.14
CA GLU A 138 1.48 14.24 1.83
C GLU A 138 2.95 14.48 2.21
N GLN A 139 3.39 14.00 3.36
CA GLN A 139 4.80 14.09 3.78
C GLN A 139 5.72 13.36 2.79
N VAL A 140 5.34 12.14 2.40
CA VAL A 140 6.13 11.37 1.43
C VAL A 140 6.14 12.04 0.05
N GLU A 141 5.02 12.58 -0.44
CA GLU A 141 4.97 13.32 -1.70
C GLU A 141 5.79 14.63 -1.65
N ALA A 142 5.90 15.25 -0.46
CA ALA A 142 6.76 16.41 -0.21
C ALA A 142 8.24 16.06 -0.07
N GLY A 143 8.59 14.77 0.01
CA GLY A 143 9.96 14.29 0.23
C GLY A 143 10.43 14.38 1.68
N ASP A 144 9.51 14.58 2.62
CA ASP A 144 9.82 14.55 4.06
C ASP A 144 9.62 13.14 4.63
N PHE A 145 10.72 12.43 4.88
CA PHE A 145 10.69 11.05 5.36
C PHE A 145 11.05 10.90 6.84
N ASP A 146 11.66 11.90 7.46
CA ASP A 146 12.19 11.83 8.83
C ASP A 146 12.13 13.17 9.60
N GLY A 147 11.57 14.21 9.02
CA GLY A 147 11.41 15.52 9.65
C GLY A 147 10.50 15.51 10.87
N PRO A 148 10.50 16.59 11.65
CA PRO A 148 9.77 16.66 12.91
C PRO A 148 8.26 16.44 12.75
N ASP A 149 7.67 16.96 11.68
CA ASP A 149 6.23 16.80 11.41
C ASP A 149 5.87 15.36 11.04
N THR A 150 6.69 14.72 10.19
CA THR A 150 6.54 13.30 9.82
C THR A 150 6.71 12.39 11.04
N ARG A 151 7.70 12.69 11.89
CA ARG A 151 7.91 11.96 13.16
C ARG A 151 6.70 12.08 14.08
N ALA A 152 6.20 13.29 14.33
CA ALA A 152 5.05 13.51 15.19
C ALA A 152 3.76 12.83 14.66
N LEU A 153 3.57 12.80 13.34
CA LEU A 153 2.48 12.06 12.70
C LEU A 153 2.63 10.55 12.94
N LEU A 154 3.81 10.00 12.72
CA LEU A 154 4.07 8.57 12.92
C LEU A 154 3.89 8.17 14.38
N GLU A 155 4.44 8.92 15.33
CA GLU A 155 4.25 8.68 16.77
C GLU A 155 2.77 8.60 17.14
N ARG A 156 1.97 9.54 16.66
CA ARG A 156 0.51 9.57 16.88
C ARG A 156 -0.19 8.33 16.31
N HIS A 157 0.20 7.91 15.09
CA HIS A 157 -0.44 6.78 14.43
C HIS A 157 0.04 5.42 14.96
N LEU A 158 1.27 5.33 15.43
CA LEU A 158 1.83 4.10 15.99
C LEU A 158 1.36 3.87 17.45
N ALA A 159 1.20 4.94 18.22
CA ALA A 159 0.87 4.84 19.65
C ALA A 159 -0.31 3.89 19.97
N PRO A 160 -1.48 3.96 19.31
CA PRO A 160 -2.60 3.06 19.62
C PRO A 160 -2.30 1.59 19.28
N LEU A 161 -1.50 1.32 18.25
CA LEU A 161 -1.12 -0.03 17.86
C LEU A 161 -0.13 -0.65 18.86
N LEU A 162 0.89 0.13 19.23
CA LEU A 162 1.90 -0.30 20.20
C LEU A 162 1.29 -0.47 21.60
N ALA A 163 0.41 0.44 22.02
CA ALA A 163 -0.35 0.31 23.28
C ALA A 163 -1.26 -0.91 23.30
N ALA A 164 -1.76 -1.35 22.15
CA ALA A 164 -2.54 -2.59 22.04
C ALA A 164 -1.67 -3.85 22.07
N GLY A 165 -0.34 -3.73 22.04
CA GLY A 165 0.61 -4.85 22.04
C GLY A 165 0.90 -5.43 20.64
N ALA A 166 0.69 -4.65 19.55
CA ALA A 166 1.06 -5.09 18.22
C ALA A 166 2.58 -5.27 18.10
N ASP A 167 3.01 -6.46 17.75
CA ASP A 167 4.41 -6.81 17.46
C ASP A 167 4.70 -6.91 15.96
N THR A 168 3.69 -6.74 15.14
CA THR A 168 3.79 -6.80 13.68
C THR A 168 3.00 -5.65 13.09
N LEU A 169 3.66 -4.83 12.26
CA LEU A 169 3.08 -3.71 11.54
C LEU A 169 3.10 -3.96 10.04
N VAL A 170 2.00 -3.71 9.35
CA VAL A 170 1.89 -3.85 7.89
C VAL A 170 1.80 -2.47 7.25
N LEU A 171 2.63 -2.23 6.24
CA LEU A 171 2.59 -1.04 5.40
C LEU A 171 1.47 -1.18 4.36
N GLY A 172 0.25 -0.78 4.71
CA GLY A 172 -0.95 -0.87 3.88
C GLY A 172 -1.12 0.27 2.87
N CYS A 173 -0.09 1.08 2.67
CA CYS A 173 -0.02 2.11 1.65
C CYS A 173 1.36 2.09 0.99
N THR A 174 1.42 2.23 -0.33
CA THR A 174 2.67 2.18 -1.10
C THR A 174 3.61 3.37 -0.86
N HIS A 175 3.16 4.41 -0.19
CA HIS A 175 4.01 5.51 0.28
C HIS A 175 4.81 5.14 1.54
N TYR A 176 4.28 4.28 2.40
CA TYR A 176 4.87 4.02 3.72
C TYR A 176 6.18 3.23 3.72
N PRO A 177 6.58 2.47 2.68
CA PRO A 177 7.93 1.94 2.57
C PRO A 177 9.04 2.99 2.64
N PHE A 178 8.78 4.23 2.20
CA PHE A 178 9.73 5.34 2.34
C PHE A 178 9.90 5.79 3.80
N LEU A 179 8.90 5.57 4.64
CA LEU A 179 8.92 5.87 6.07
C LEU A 179 9.39 4.68 6.93
N ARG A 180 9.68 3.53 6.32
CA ARG A 180 10.01 2.29 7.03
C ARG A 180 11.14 2.47 8.06
N PRO A 181 12.28 3.15 7.73
CA PRO A 181 13.36 3.33 8.72
C PRO A 181 12.89 4.08 9.97
N LEU A 182 12.06 5.12 9.80
CA LEU A 182 11.52 5.88 10.92
C LEU A 182 10.45 5.10 11.69
N ILE A 183 9.60 4.33 11.00
CA ILE A 183 8.63 3.41 11.64
C ILE A 183 9.36 2.38 12.51
N GLU A 184 10.40 1.73 11.98
CA GLU A 184 11.20 0.75 12.72
C GLU A 184 11.90 1.38 13.94
N GLN A 185 12.43 2.60 13.77
CA GLN A 185 13.04 3.35 14.89
C GLN A 185 12.04 3.66 16.01
N LEU A 186 10.82 4.10 15.65
CA LEU A 186 9.79 4.50 16.61
C LEU A 186 9.09 3.31 17.26
N SER A 187 8.96 2.21 16.52
CA SER A 187 8.30 1.00 17.03
C SER A 187 9.21 0.14 17.91
N GLY A 188 10.53 0.27 17.75
CA GLY A 188 11.53 -0.51 18.46
C GLY A 188 11.84 -1.88 17.84
N PRO A 189 12.91 -2.54 18.30
CA PRO A 189 13.48 -3.74 17.67
C PRO A 189 12.60 -4.99 17.78
N GLU A 190 11.64 -5.02 18.67
CA GLU A 190 10.74 -6.16 18.89
C GLU A 190 9.54 -6.16 17.90
N VAL A 191 9.35 -5.09 17.15
CA VAL A 191 8.25 -4.94 16.20
C VAL A 191 8.71 -5.25 14.79
N CYS A 192 8.07 -6.21 14.14
CA CYS A 192 8.33 -6.58 12.76
C CYS A 192 7.53 -5.69 11.80
N VAL A 193 8.19 -5.07 10.82
CA VAL A 193 7.53 -4.26 9.79
C VAL A 193 7.46 -5.03 8.47
N VAL A 194 6.23 -5.26 7.99
CA VAL A 194 5.93 -6.04 6.78
C VAL A 194 5.57 -5.12 5.63
N ASP A 195 6.37 -5.16 4.55
CA ASP A 195 6.16 -4.42 3.30
C ASP A 195 5.65 -5.37 2.20
N PRO A 196 4.49 -5.10 1.57
CA PRO A 196 3.96 -5.92 0.50
C PRO A 196 4.68 -5.74 -0.85
N SER A 197 5.52 -4.72 -1.04
CA SER A 197 6.11 -4.34 -2.33
C SER A 197 6.87 -5.50 -2.99
N GLY A 198 7.68 -6.25 -2.22
CA GLY A 198 8.40 -7.41 -2.72
C GLY A 198 7.47 -8.56 -3.16
N ALA A 199 6.30 -8.73 -2.52
CA ALA A 199 5.33 -9.73 -2.93
C ALA A 199 4.65 -9.36 -4.26
N VAL A 200 4.36 -8.07 -4.47
CA VAL A 200 3.86 -7.57 -5.75
C VAL A 200 4.86 -7.79 -6.86
N ALA A 201 6.15 -7.47 -6.65
CA ALA A 201 7.20 -7.68 -7.63
C ALA A 201 7.35 -9.17 -8.02
N ARG A 202 7.27 -10.10 -7.05
CA ARG A 202 7.23 -11.56 -7.35
C ARG A 202 6.02 -11.98 -8.18
N ARG A 203 4.88 -11.31 -8.03
CA ARG A 203 3.67 -11.62 -8.79
C ARG A 203 3.74 -11.14 -10.24
N VAL A 204 4.60 -10.16 -10.53
CA VAL A 204 4.87 -9.65 -11.89
C VAL A 204 5.82 -10.58 -12.63
N GLN A 205 6.72 -11.24 -11.94
CA GLN A 205 7.65 -12.24 -12.46
C GLN A 205 6.92 -13.51 -12.93
#